data_76ecfc61e8a9a6fe106ddad5fa7a9fd5
#
_entry.id   76ecfc61e8a9a6fe106ddad5fa7a9fd5
#
_cell.length_a   1.000
_cell.length_b   1.000
_cell.length_c   1.000
_cell.angle_alpha   90.00
_cell.angle_beta   90.00
_cell.angle_gamma   90.00
#
_symmetry.space_group_name_H-M   'P 1'
#
loop_
_entity.id
_entity.type
_entity.pdbx_description
1 polymer ?
#
loop_
_entity_poly.entity_id
_entity_poly.type
_entity_poly.pdbx_seq_one_letter_code
_entity_poly.pdbx_strand_id
1 'polypeptide(L)'
;MITENPGIDETLWQRQLAEAITDPAELHALLGLPAAEDADKAARKLFPLRVPRPFAARMQPGNSADPLLRQVLTARAEFTEAPGFSFDPLAEHQTARPGLLHKYGNRVLLIVRGGCAVNCRYCFRRHFPYASETPNRHELAETFAYLRAHPQIREVILSGGDPLMAKDDYLAWLIGELAAIPSITRLRVHTRLPVVIPSRVTSGLLQALTATRLKPVVVVHINHANEIDDELRTACQRIRGAGIWLLNQAVLLAGVNDSSDALVNLSEALFQADIQPYYLHQLDRVAGVAHFEVSDARARQLMAEVQRRLPGFLVPRLVREIAGEPAKTPLDLYLEPTDS
;
A
#
# COMPACT_ATOMS: atom_id res chain seq x y z
N MET A 1 14.05 14.24 -21.20
CA MET A 1 14.36 15.35 -20.27
C MET A 1 13.07 15.63 -19.52
N ILE A 2 13.08 15.41 -18.18
CA ILE A 2 11.96 15.82 -17.32
C ILE A 2 12.16 17.34 -17.15
N THR A 3 11.31 18.13 -17.80
CA THR A 3 11.33 19.59 -17.66
C THR A 3 10.92 19.93 -16.24
N GLU A 4 11.76 20.69 -15.51
CA GLU A 4 11.35 21.32 -14.25
C GLU A 4 10.11 22.16 -14.51
N ASN A 5 9.01 21.82 -13.85
CA ASN A 5 7.80 22.60 -13.93
C ASN A 5 7.92 23.71 -12.85
N PRO A 6 8.06 25.00 -13.21
CA PRO A 6 8.45 26.09 -12.28
C PRO A 6 7.38 26.48 -11.25
N GLY A 7 6.46 25.57 -10.91
CA GLY A 7 5.39 25.82 -9.93
C GLY A 7 5.21 24.73 -8.87
N ILE A 8 6.03 23.67 -8.84
CA ILE A 8 5.86 22.59 -7.87
C ILE A 8 6.76 22.83 -6.64
N ASP A 9 6.13 23.01 -5.48
CA ASP A 9 6.86 23.01 -4.21
C ASP A 9 7.28 21.58 -3.85
N GLU A 10 8.54 21.25 -4.14
CA GLU A 10 9.15 19.92 -3.90
C GLU A 10 9.18 19.54 -2.39
N THR A 11 8.88 20.48 -1.49
CA THR A 11 8.84 20.28 -0.04
C THR A 11 7.42 20.20 0.53
N LEU A 12 6.40 20.47 -0.27
CA LEU A 12 5.00 20.50 0.17
C LEU A 12 4.57 19.21 0.86
N TRP A 13 4.97 18.05 0.33
CA TRP A 13 4.63 16.76 0.92
C TRP A 13 5.15 16.59 2.35
N GLN A 14 6.31 17.18 2.68
CA GLN A 14 6.88 17.11 4.04
C GLN A 14 6.07 17.94 5.02
N ARG A 15 5.57 19.10 4.60
CA ARG A 15 4.65 19.91 5.40
C ARG A 15 3.33 19.18 5.62
N GLN A 16 2.71 18.66 4.55
CA GLN A 16 1.47 17.88 4.64
C GLN A 16 1.63 16.63 5.52
N LEU A 17 2.81 16.02 5.52
CA LEU A 17 3.15 14.92 6.41
C LEU A 17 3.25 15.34 7.88
N ALA A 18 3.87 16.49 8.16
CA ALA A 18 4.01 17.04 9.50
C ALA A 18 2.67 17.48 10.08
N GLU A 19 1.76 17.97 9.24
CA GLU A 19 0.42 18.44 9.59
C GLU A 19 -0.65 17.33 9.61
N ALA A 20 -0.23 16.06 9.50
CA ALA A 20 -1.15 14.93 9.55
C ALA A 20 -1.92 14.87 10.88
N ILE A 21 -3.22 14.62 10.79
CA ILE A 21 -4.10 14.48 11.96
C ILE A 21 -3.69 13.24 12.75
N THR A 22 -3.46 13.41 14.05
CA THR A 22 -3.05 12.33 14.95
C THR A 22 -4.00 12.15 16.14
N ASP A 23 -5.01 13.01 16.24
CA ASP A 23 -6.05 12.93 17.28
C ASP A 23 -7.41 12.56 16.66
N PRO A 24 -8.06 11.47 17.11
CA PRO A 24 -9.41 11.13 16.67
C PRO A 24 -10.43 12.27 16.88
N ALA A 25 -10.29 13.05 17.95
CA ALA A 25 -11.20 14.17 18.22
C ALA A 25 -11.08 15.27 17.14
N GLU A 26 -9.87 15.56 16.68
CA GLU A 26 -9.64 16.49 15.58
C GLU A 26 -10.29 15.98 14.28
N LEU A 27 -10.12 14.68 13.95
CA LEU A 27 -10.71 14.09 12.75
C LEU A 27 -12.25 14.12 12.80
N HIS A 28 -12.84 13.78 13.96
CA HIS A 28 -14.29 13.86 14.16
C HIS A 28 -14.80 15.30 13.98
N ALA A 29 -14.14 16.28 14.58
CA ALA A 29 -14.51 17.69 14.44
C ALA A 29 -14.41 18.17 12.99
N LEU A 30 -13.34 17.80 12.27
CA LEU A 30 -13.15 18.14 10.86
C LEU A 30 -14.28 17.61 9.98
N LEU A 31 -14.76 16.40 10.28
CA LEU A 31 -15.80 15.72 9.50
C LEU A 31 -17.22 16.00 10.00
N GLY A 32 -17.41 16.82 11.05
CA GLY A 32 -18.72 17.08 11.63
C GLY A 32 -19.39 15.84 12.22
N LEU A 33 -18.59 14.89 12.72
CA LEU A 33 -19.06 13.67 13.37
C LEU A 33 -19.30 13.89 14.87
N PRO A 34 -20.11 13.04 15.54
CA PRO A 34 -20.21 13.03 17.00
C PRO A 34 -18.83 12.91 17.65
N ALA A 35 -18.70 13.40 18.88
CA ALA A 35 -17.44 13.33 19.62
C ALA A 35 -16.89 11.89 19.68
N ALA A 36 -15.57 11.75 19.50
CA ALA A 36 -14.91 10.44 19.55
C ALA A 36 -15.09 9.80 20.94
N GLU A 37 -15.49 8.53 20.98
CA GLU A 37 -15.64 7.76 22.20
C GLU A 37 -14.29 7.48 22.89
N ASP A 38 -14.30 7.20 24.19
CA ASP A 38 -13.08 6.86 24.92
C ASP A 38 -12.43 5.55 24.44
N ALA A 39 -13.25 4.64 23.92
CA ALA A 39 -12.76 3.41 23.27
C ALA A 39 -11.93 3.70 22.01
N ASP A 40 -12.32 4.69 21.22
CA ASP A 40 -11.56 5.10 20.02
C ASP A 40 -10.23 5.73 20.42
N LYS A 41 -10.24 6.53 21.50
CA LYS A 41 -9.02 7.11 22.09
C LYS A 41 -8.07 6.01 22.62
N ALA A 42 -8.62 4.93 23.21
CA ALA A 42 -7.85 3.81 23.70
C ALA A 42 -7.22 2.99 22.55
N ALA A 43 -7.94 2.75 21.46
CA ALA A 43 -7.45 2.04 20.28
C ALA A 43 -6.24 2.75 19.63
N ARG A 44 -6.14 4.08 19.76
CA ARG A 44 -4.97 4.86 19.35
C ARG A 44 -3.67 4.41 20.07
N LYS A 45 -3.76 3.90 21.30
CA LYS A 45 -2.58 3.42 22.04
C LYS A 45 -2.05 2.10 21.49
N LEU A 46 -2.92 1.26 20.92
CA LEU A 46 -2.50 0.00 20.28
C LEU A 46 -1.82 0.25 18.94
N PHE A 47 -2.38 1.15 18.14
CA PHE A 47 -1.84 1.53 16.86
C PHE A 47 -2.17 3.01 16.59
N PRO A 48 -1.18 3.93 16.53
CA PRO A 48 -1.42 5.36 16.46
C PRO A 48 -2.32 5.77 15.29
N LEU A 49 -3.13 6.81 15.48
CA LEU A 49 -3.81 7.49 14.37
C LEU A 49 -2.81 8.36 13.62
N ARG A 50 -2.81 8.29 12.30
CA ARG A 50 -2.13 9.23 11.42
C ARG A 50 -2.88 9.32 10.10
N VAL A 51 -3.43 10.51 9.80
CA VAL A 51 -4.25 10.77 8.61
C VAL A 51 -3.81 12.09 7.98
N PRO A 52 -3.19 12.08 6.79
CA PRO A 52 -2.89 13.32 6.08
C PRO A 52 -4.13 14.12 5.73
N ARG A 53 -4.07 15.45 5.85
CA ARG A 53 -5.20 16.34 5.56
C ARG A 53 -5.70 16.22 4.10
N PRO A 54 -4.85 16.06 3.07
CA PRO A 54 -5.35 15.84 1.70
C PRO A 54 -6.20 14.57 1.58
N PHE A 55 -5.87 13.51 2.34
CA PHE A 55 -6.68 12.30 2.36
C PHE A 55 -7.99 12.49 3.13
N ALA A 56 -7.95 13.17 4.28
CA ALA A 56 -9.14 13.49 5.07
C ALA A 56 -10.14 14.36 4.29
N ALA A 57 -9.66 15.26 3.45
CA ALA A 57 -10.49 16.15 2.62
C ALA A 57 -11.36 15.40 1.59
N ARG A 58 -11.06 14.15 1.28
CA ARG A 58 -11.84 13.28 0.37
C ARG A 58 -12.96 12.52 1.09
N MET A 59 -12.97 12.56 2.42
CA MET A 59 -14.00 11.89 3.24
C MET A 59 -15.27 12.71 3.22
N GLN A 60 -16.44 12.04 3.26
CA GLN A 60 -17.73 12.69 3.26
C GLN A 60 -18.06 13.22 4.66
N PRO A 61 -18.23 14.55 4.84
CA PRO A 61 -18.66 15.11 6.13
C PRO A 61 -19.99 14.52 6.61
N GLY A 62 -20.09 14.29 7.91
CA GLY A 62 -21.29 13.74 8.57
C GLY A 62 -21.51 12.24 8.36
N ASN A 63 -20.68 11.55 7.56
CA ASN A 63 -20.83 10.13 7.26
C ASN A 63 -19.85 9.27 8.09
N SER A 64 -20.30 8.71 9.19
CA SER A 64 -19.49 7.77 9.99
C SER A 64 -19.21 6.42 9.30
N ALA A 65 -19.94 6.11 8.22
CA ALA A 65 -19.74 4.92 7.41
C ALA A 65 -18.89 5.17 6.16
N ASP A 66 -18.28 6.37 6.02
CA ASP A 66 -17.43 6.70 4.87
C ASP A 66 -16.31 5.67 4.68
N PRO A 67 -16.13 5.10 3.47
CA PRO A 67 -15.17 4.03 3.20
C PRO A 67 -13.71 4.46 3.39
N LEU A 68 -13.37 5.75 3.26
CA LEU A 68 -12.03 6.25 3.51
C LEU A 68 -11.78 6.41 5.01
N LEU A 69 -12.77 6.93 5.73
CA LEU A 69 -12.72 7.09 7.18
C LEU A 69 -12.52 5.74 7.87
N ARG A 70 -13.28 4.72 7.49
CA ARG A 70 -13.18 3.37 8.06
C ARG A 70 -11.78 2.76 7.95
N GLN A 71 -11.04 3.11 6.93
CA GLN A 71 -9.68 2.61 6.73
C GLN A 71 -8.65 3.19 7.71
N VAL A 72 -8.96 4.30 8.38
CA VAL A 72 -7.97 5.05 9.17
C VAL A 72 -8.45 5.41 10.58
N LEU A 73 -9.76 5.49 10.82
CA LEU A 73 -10.31 5.81 12.13
C LEU A 73 -10.11 4.62 13.09
N THR A 74 -9.63 4.93 14.29
CA THR A 74 -9.54 3.98 15.39
C THR A 74 -10.91 3.49 15.81
N ALA A 75 -11.08 2.20 16.08
CA ALA A 75 -12.35 1.60 16.43
C ALA A 75 -12.24 0.63 17.61
N ARG A 76 -13.27 0.59 18.46
CA ARG A 76 -13.38 -0.37 19.57
C ARG A 76 -13.24 -1.82 19.11
N ALA A 77 -13.67 -2.14 17.88
CA ALA A 77 -13.58 -3.46 17.30
C ALA A 77 -12.14 -4.01 17.19
N GLU A 78 -11.11 -3.13 17.24
CA GLU A 78 -9.71 -3.54 17.24
C GLU A 78 -9.26 -4.29 18.50
N PHE A 79 -10.03 -4.20 19.59
CA PHE A 79 -9.78 -4.96 20.83
C PHE A 79 -10.37 -6.36 20.80
N THR A 80 -11.17 -6.70 19.79
CA THR A 80 -11.79 -8.00 19.68
C THR A 80 -10.78 -9.04 19.23
N GLU A 81 -10.48 -10.01 20.07
CA GLU A 81 -9.70 -11.17 19.71
C GLU A 81 -10.53 -12.09 18.82
N ALA A 82 -9.92 -12.62 17.76
CA ALA A 82 -10.58 -13.52 16.82
C ALA A 82 -9.71 -14.74 16.55
N PRO A 83 -10.29 -15.95 16.49
CA PRO A 83 -9.55 -17.16 16.17
C PRO A 83 -8.84 -17.07 14.81
N GLY A 84 -7.58 -17.50 14.77
CA GLY A 84 -6.76 -17.49 13.55
C GLY A 84 -6.12 -16.14 13.21
N PHE A 85 -6.28 -15.11 14.06
CA PHE A 85 -5.55 -13.84 13.96
C PHE A 85 -4.32 -13.85 14.86
N SER A 86 -3.18 -13.41 14.35
CA SER A 86 -1.89 -13.42 15.06
C SER A 86 -1.13 -12.11 14.90
N PHE A 87 -0.06 -11.92 15.67
CA PHE A 87 0.80 -10.74 15.55
C PHE A 87 1.70 -10.78 14.32
N ASP A 88 1.98 -11.96 13.76
CA ASP A 88 2.80 -12.16 12.56
C ASP A 88 2.17 -13.20 11.63
N PRO A 89 1.10 -12.84 10.90
CA PRO A 89 0.36 -13.79 10.06
C PRO A 89 1.17 -14.30 8.86
N LEU A 90 2.24 -13.60 8.48
CA LEU A 90 3.03 -13.90 7.29
C LEU A 90 4.46 -14.38 7.61
N ALA A 91 4.77 -14.64 8.89
CA ALA A 91 6.10 -15.03 9.37
C ALA A 91 7.21 -14.08 8.87
N GLU A 92 6.97 -12.76 8.98
CA GLU A 92 7.91 -11.73 8.55
C GLU A 92 8.82 -11.21 9.68
N HIS A 93 8.55 -11.57 10.94
CA HIS A 93 9.39 -11.15 12.07
C HIS A 93 10.77 -11.85 12.08
N GLN A 94 10.95 -12.92 11.31
CA GLN A 94 12.23 -13.58 11.12
C GLN A 94 12.77 -13.25 9.72
N THR A 95 13.65 -12.25 9.65
CA THR A 95 14.27 -11.82 8.39
C THR A 95 15.57 -12.58 8.13
N ALA A 96 15.94 -12.74 6.85
CA ALA A 96 17.22 -13.34 6.48
C ALA A 96 18.42 -12.45 6.91
N ARG A 97 18.19 -11.13 6.96
CA ARG A 97 19.07 -10.06 7.45
C ARG A 97 18.18 -8.89 7.86
N PRO A 98 18.63 -7.96 8.72
CA PRO A 98 17.85 -6.80 9.09
C PRO A 98 17.26 -6.11 7.85
N GLY A 99 15.92 -6.02 7.82
CA GLY A 99 15.18 -5.39 6.74
C GLY A 99 15.14 -6.10 5.39
N LEU A 100 15.71 -7.31 5.24
CA LEU A 100 15.66 -8.08 4.00
C LEU A 100 14.80 -9.32 4.14
N LEU A 101 13.62 -9.29 3.50
CA LEU A 101 12.70 -10.42 3.41
C LEU A 101 12.91 -11.18 2.09
N HIS A 102 13.40 -12.42 2.15
CA HIS A 102 13.62 -13.28 0.99
C HIS A 102 12.67 -14.47 1.03
N LYS A 103 11.40 -14.23 0.67
CA LYS A 103 10.34 -15.27 0.64
C LYS A 103 10.28 -16.05 -0.67
N TYR A 104 10.69 -15.45 -1.77
CA TYR A 104 10.51 -15.99 -3.13
C TYR A 104 11.86 -16.12 -3.84
N GLY A 105 12.07 -17.19 -4.58
CA GLY A 105 13.38 -17.54 -5.15
C GLY A 105 14.04 -16.49 -6.05
N ASN A 106 13.26 -15.61 -6.69
CA ASN A 106 13.78 -14.65 -7.69
C ASN A 106 13.58 -13.17 -7.33
N ARG A 107 13.06 -12.86 -6.13
CA ARG A 107 12.82 -11.50 -5.66
C ARG A 107 12.91 -11.38 -4.16
N VAL A 108 13.31 -10.22 -3.71
CA VAL A 108 13.37 -9.85 -2.29
C VAL A 108 12.58 -8.59 -2.02
N LEU A 109 12.17 -8.42 -0.76
CA LEU A 109 11.58 -7.19 -0.26
C LEU A 109 12.56 -6.54 0.71
N LEU A 110 12.82 -5.24 0.51
CA LEU A 110 13.71 -4.44 1.33
C LEU A 110 12.87 -3.41 2.13
N ILE A 111 13.02 -3.43 3.44
CA ILE A 111 12.47 -2.43 4.35
C ILE A 111 13.31 -1.15 4.21
N VAL A 112 12.73 -0.07 3.71
CA VAL A 112 13.45 1.20 3.49
C VAL A 112 13.25 2.17 4.66
N ARG A 113 12.03 2.21 5.18
CA ARG A 113 11.60 3.04 6.32
C ARG A 113 10.58 2.30 7.17
N GLY A 114 10.61 2.55 8.49
CA GLY A 114 9.65 1.97 9.43
C GLY A 114 8.36 2.77 9.60
N GLY A 115 8.33 4.04 9.15
CA GLY A 115 7.15 4.90 9.28
C GLY A 115 6.29 4.94 8.02
N CYS A 116 5.01 5.31 8.21
CA CYS A 116 4.05 5.58 7.13
C CYS A 116 3.50 6.99 7.25
N ALA A 117 3.01 7.55 6.12
CA ALA A 117 2.27 8.81 6.12
C ALA A 117 0.84 8.63 6.67
N VAL A 118 0.27 7.44 6.54
CA VAL A 118 -1.05 7.06 7.04
C VAL A 118 -0.95 5.72 7.76
N ASN A 119 -1.66 5.58 8.88
CA ASN A 119 -1.74 4.32 9.61
C ASN A 119 -3.05 3.61 9.27
N CYS A 120 -2.98 2.72 8.27
CA CYS A 120 -4.12 1.93 7.81
C CYS A 120 -4.57 0.96 8.91
N ARG A 121 -5.85 0.98 9.31
CA ARG A 121 -6.34 0.12 10.41
C ARG A 121 -6.28 -1.37 10.08
N TYR A 122 -6.27 -1.74 8.81
CA TYR A 122 -6.11 -3.11 8.30
C TYR A 122 -4.66 -3.51 8.03
N CYS A 123 -3.66 -2.74 8.47
CA CYS A 123 -2.25 -2.99 8.18
C CYS A 123 -1.77 -4.29 8.80
N PHE A 124 -1.33 -5.25 7.99
CA PHE A 124 -0.82 -6.55 8.45
C PHE A 124 0.53 -6.44 9.18
N ARG A 125 1.29 -5.37 8.91
CA ARG A 125 2.56 -5.06 9.59
C ARG A 125 2.40 -4.11 10.78
N ARG A 126 1.19 -3.96 11.35
CA ARG A 126 0.96 -3.06 12.49
C ARG A 126 1.77 -3.44 13.76
N HIS A 127 2.22 -4.69 13.85
CA HIS A 127 3.04 -5.23 14.93
C HIS A 127 4.48 -5.54 14.50
N PHE A 128 4.87 -5.18 13.26
CA PHE A 128 6.20 -5.46 12.74
C PHE A 128 7.27 -4.65 13.48
N PRO A 129 8.42 -5.26 13.88
CA PRO A 129 9.45 -4.62 14.70
C PRO A 129 10.35 -3.67 13.88
N TYR A 130 9.79 -2.61 13.32
CA TYR A 130 10.50 -1.67 12.45
C TYR A 130 11.76 -1.05 13.07
N ALA A 131 11.80 -0.93 14.40
CA ALA A 131 12.96 -0.33 15.08
C ALA A 131 14.25 -1.15 14.88
N SER A 132 14.13 -2.49 14.87
CA SER A 132 15.25 -3.41 14.61
C SER A 132 15.42 -3.76 13.14
N GLU A 133 14.36 -3.60 12.34
CA GLU A 133 14.29 -4.06 10.94
C GLU A 133 14.43 -2.93 9.90
N THR A 134 14.78 -1.71 10.32
CA THR A 134 15.09 -0.62 9.38
C THR A 134 16.60 -0.50 9.23
N PRO A 135 17.21 -1.02 8.15
CA PRO A 135 18.66 -1.12 8.04
C PRO A 135 19.32 0.25 7.91
N ASN A 136 20.44 0.43 8.58
CA ASN A 136 21.34 1.55 8.36
C ASN A 136 22.24 1.31 7.12
N ARG A 137 23.09 2.29 6.77
CA ARG A 137 23.95 2.16 5.56
C ARG A 137 24.94 1.00 5.63
N HIS A 138 25.45 0.64 6.81
CA HIS A 138 26.38 -0.49 6.97
C HIS A 138 25.65 -1.81 6.75
N GLU A 139 24.47 -1.99 7.32
CA GLU A 139 23.63 -3.18 7.14
C GLU A 139 23.16 -3.32 5.69
N LEU A 140 22.92 -2.19 4.99
CA LEU A 140 22.65 -2.20 3.55
C LEU A 140 23.84 -2.69 2.73
N ALA A 141 25.09 -2.43 3.14
CA ALA A 141 26.27 -2.98 2.45
C ALA A 141 26.29 -4.52 2.48
N GLU A 142 25.87 -5.12 3.62
CA GLU A 142 25.70 -6.57 3.72
C GLU A 142 24.54 -7.08 2.86
N THR A 143 23.44 -6.32 2.77
CA THR A 143 22.32 -6.61 1.89
C THR A 143 22.77 -6.61 0.42
N PHE A 144 23.56 -5.64 0.00
CA PHE A 144 24.12 -5.61 -1.37
C PHE A 144 25.09 -6.77 -1.64
N ALA A 145 25.91 -7.14 -0.65
CA ALA A 145 26.77 -8.33 -0.74
C ALA A 145 25.94 -9.61 -0.89
N TYR A 146 24.87 -9.74 -0.12
CA TYR A 146 23.92 -10.85 -0.23
C TYR A 146 23.32 -10.94 -1.65
N LEU A 147 22.84 -9.82 -2.20
CA LEU A 147 22.23 -9.78 -3.52
C LEU A 147 23.24 -10.17 -4.62
N ARG A 148 24.52 -9.75 -4.50
CA ARG A 148 25.61 -10.17 -5.43
C ARG A 148 25.88 -11.67 -5.36
N ALA A 149 25.78 -12.27 -4.18
CA ALA A 149 25.98 -13.71 -3.96
C ALA A 149 24.78 -14.56 -4.44
N HIS A 150 23.62 -13.94 -4.75
CA HIS A 150 22.39 -14.63 -5.16
C HIS A 150 21.91 -14.15 -6.55
N PRO A 151 22.60 -14.51 -7.64
CA PRO A 151 22.31 -13.99 -8.99
C PRO A 151 20.94 -14.43 -9.54
N GLN A 152 20.26 -15.40 -8.92
CA GLN A 152 18.89 -15.77 -9.24
C GLN A 152 17.89 -14.67 -8.86
N ILE A 153 18.25 -13.76 -7.95
CA ILE A 153 17.41 -12.60 -7.59
C ILE A 153 17.49 -11.58 -8.72
N ARG A 154 16.33 -11.28 -9.32
CA ARG A 154 16.18 -10.36 -10.46
C ARG A 154 15.41 -9.11 -10.12
N GLU A 155 14.76 -9.07 -8.96
CA GLU A 155 13.86 -8.00 -8.56
C GLU A 155 14.05 -7.64 -7.07
N VAL A 156 14.13 -6.34 -6.81
CA VAL A 156 14.04 -5.78 -5.46
C VAL A 156 12.76 -4.99 -5.33
N ILE A 157 12.00 -5.27 -4.26
CA ILE A 157 10.77 -4.58 -3.89
C ILE A 157 11.10 -3.65 -2.73
N LEU A 158 11.01 -2.35 -2.93
CA LEU A 158 11.11 -1.38 -1.84
C LEU A 158 9.76 -1.31 -1.12
N SER A 159 9.79 -1.48 0.20
CA SER A 159 8.61 -1.53 1.07
C SER A 159 9.00 -1.10 2.49
N GLY A 160 8.29 -1.60 3.50
CA GLY A 160 8.53 -1.32 4.91
C GLY A 160 7.25 -0.83 5.57
N GLY A 161 7.34 0.28 6.28
CA GLY A 161 6.19 1.15 6.49
C GLY A 161 5.78 1.70 5.12
N ASP A 162 6.36 2.81 4.71
CA ASP A 162 6.25 3.26 3.31
C ASP A 162 7.63 3.72 2.81
N PRO A 163 8.15 3.14 1.71
CA PRO A 163 9.50 3.44 1.24
C PRO A 163 9.64 4.89 0.76
N LEU A 164 8.56 5.52 0.29
CA LEU A 164 8.58 6.90 -0.17
C LEU A 164 8.59 7.94 0.98
N MET A 165 8.59 7.50 2.24
CA MET A 165 8.95 8.34 3.39
C MET A 165 10.44 8.72 3.39
N ALA A 166 11.27 8.03 2.60
CA ALA A 166 12.65 8.40 2.37
C ALA A 166 12.75 9.62 1.46
N LYS A 167 13.77 10.47 1.67
CA LYS A 167 14.07 11.60 0.79
C LYS A 167 14.57 11.13 -0.58
N ASP A 168 14.44 11.97 -1.59
CA ASP A 168 14.76 11.62 -2.97
C ASP A 168 16.25 11.32 -3.17
N ASP A 169 17.14 12.06 -2.51
CA ASP A 169 18.58 11.81 -2.52
C ASP A 169 18.97 10.43 -1.96
N TYR A 170 18.30 10.02 -0.86
CA TYR A 170 18.50 8.69 -0.30
C TYR A 170 17.99 7.59 -1.24
N LEU A 171 16.83 7.78 -1.85
CA LEU A 171 16.27 6.84 -2.83
C LEU A 171 17.18 6.73 -4.06
N ALA A 172 17.66 7.86 -4.58
CA ALA A 172 18.59 7.89 -5.71
C ALA A 172 19.88 7.10 -5.42
N TRP A 173 20.47 7.30 -4.24
CA TRP A 173 21.64 6.54 -3.78
C TRP A 173 21.34 5.04 -3.69
N LEU A 174 20.24 4.65 -2.98
CA LEU A 174 19.87 3.25 -2.80
C LEU A 174 19.61 2.54 -4.13
N ILE A 175 18.89 3.20 -5.04
CA ILE A 175 18.57 2.65 -6.37
C ILE A 175 19.84 2.56 -7.23
N GLY A 176 20.77 3.51 -7.10
CA GLY A 176 22.08 3.46 -7.76
C GLY A 176 22.91 2.24 -7.33
N GLU A 177 22.96 1.95 -6.00
CA GLU A 177 23.64 0.76 -5.47
C GLU A 177 23.00 -0.55 -5.99
N LEU A 178 21.67 -0.61 -6.01
CA LEU A 178 20.95 -1.77 -6.56
C LEU A 178 21.20 -1.93 -8.07
N ALA A 179 21.26 -0.84 -8.81
CA ALA A 179 21.52 -0.85 -10.25
C ALA A 179 22.95 -1.30 -10.58
N ALA A 180 23.91 -1.12 -9.67
CA ALA A 180 25.27 -1.62 -9.82
C ALA A 180 25.38 -3.16 -9.70
N ILE A 181 24.31 -3.86 -9.29
CA ILE A 181 24.27 -5.33 -9.19
C ILE A 181 23.70 -5.89 -10.51
N PRO A 182 24.52 -6.58 -11.33
CA PRO A 182 24.13 -6.97 -12.71
C PRO A 182 22.88 -7.86 -12.78
N SER A 183 22.65 -8.73 -11.79
CA SER A 183 21.50 -9.63 -11.76
C SER A 183 20.17 -8.89 -11.54
N ILE A 184 20.16 -7.77 -10.84
CA ILE A 184 18.95 -7.00 -10.58
C ILE A 184 18.55 -6.23 -11.85
N THR A 185 17.35 -6.49 -12.34
CA THR A 185 16.81 -5.89 -13.59
C THR A 185 15.52 -5.11 -13.35
N ARG A 186 14.83 -5.35 -12.23
CA ARG A 186 13.55 -4.70 -11.89
C ARG A 186 13.59 -4.09 -10.50
N LEU A 187 12.99 -2.93 -10.40
CA LEU A 187 12.72 -2.24 -9.15
C LEU A 187 11.22 -2.09 -9.00
N ARG A 188 10.67 -2.55 -7.89
CA ARG A 188 9.26 -2.32 -7.58
C ARG A 188 9.13 -1.55 -6.27
N VAL A 189 8.26 -0.56 -6.24
CA VAL A 189 8.00 0.27 -5.07
C VAL A 189 6.56 0.05 -4.63
N HIS A 190 6.35 -0.45 -3.42
CA HIS A 190 5.03 -0.59 -2.81
C HIS A 190 4.77 0.59 -1.88
N THR A 191 3.77 1.40 -2.19
CA THR A 191 3.54 2.66 -1.47
C THR A 191 2.07 3.04 -1.42
N ARG A 192 1.67 3.71 -0.35
CA ARG A 192 0.40 4.42 -0.25
C ARG A 192 0.60 5.94 -0.20
N LEU A 193 1.86 6.39 -0.06
CA LEU A 193 2.15 7.80 0.16
C LEU A 193 1.62 8.72 -0.94
N PRO A 194 1.79 8.44 -2.26
CA PRO A 194 1.19 9.28 -3.31
C PRO A 194 -0.34 9.31 -3.29
N VAL A 195 -0.98 8.26 -2.76
CA VAL A 195 -2.45 8.23 -2.64
C VAL A 195 -2.93 9.20 -1.58
N VAL A 196 -2.25 9.27 -0.44
CA VAL A 196 -2.67 10.09 0.70
C VAL A 196 -2.05 11.48 0.71
N ILE A 197 -0.91 11.66 0.01
CA ILE A 197 -0.21 12.94 -0.21
C ILE A 197 0.31 12.96 -1.66
N PRO A 198 -0.51 13.36 -2.66
CA PRO A 198 -0.11 13.35 -4.08
C PRO A 198 1.12 14.20 -4.40
N SER A 199 1.36 15.28 -3.64
CA SER A 199 2.54 16.14 -3.78
C SER A 199 3.87 15.42 -3.52
N ARG A 200 3.84 14.16 -2.98
CA ARG A 200 5.04 13.30 -2.86
C ARG A 200 5.62 12.89 -4.21
N VAL A 201 4.85 12.95 -5.28
CA VAL A 201 5.36 12.69 -6.63
C VAL A 201 6.15 13.91 -7.11
N THR A 202 7.34 14.10 -6.57
CA THR A 202 8.29 15.16 -6.87
C THR A 202 9.07 14.89 -8.16
N SER A 203 9.68 15.89 -8.74
CA SER A 203 10.60 15.72 -9.88
C SER A 203 11.83 14.90 -9.47
N GLY A 204 12.33 15.14 -8.26
CA GLY A 204 13.45 14.39 -7.67
C GLY A 204 13.13 12.91 -7.50
N LEU A 205 11.91 12.57 -7.05
CA LEU A 205 11.46 11.16 -6.97
C LEU A 205 11.43 10.49 -8.36
N LEU A 206 10.81 11.14 -9.33
CA LEU A 206 10.72 10.59 -10.69
C LEU A 206 12.11 10.38 -11.29
N GLN A 207 13.02 11.33 -11.09
CA GLN A 207 14.41 11.19 -11.51
C GLN A 207 15.10 10.03 -10.79
N ALA A 208 14.97 9.90 -9.46
CA ALA A 208 15.56 8.78 -8.71
C ALA A 208 15.09 7.42 -9.22
N LEU A 209 13.81 7.29 -9.58
CA LEU A 209 13.24 6.03 -10.09
C LEU A 209 13.67 5.69 -11.52
N THR A 210 14.01 6.70 -12.35
CA THR A 210 14.23 6.50 -13.79
C THR A 210 15.68 6.69 -14.25
N ALA A 211 16.56 7.23 -13.40
CA ALA A 211 17.95 7.56 -13.76
C ALA A 211 18.86 6.33 -13.95
N THR A 212 18.39 5.11 -13.70
CA THR A 212 19.19 3.89 -13.79
C THR A 212 18.66 2.94 -14.85
N ARG A 213 19.42 1.84 -15.11
CA ARG A 213 19.00 0.78 -16.03
C ARG A 213 17.84 -0.10 -15.52
N LEU A 214 17.48 0.01 -14.25
CA LEU A 214 16.41 -0.80 -13.66
C LEU A 214 15.05 -0.42 -14.26
N LYS A 215 14.20 -1.41 -14.49
CA LYS A 215 12.82 -1.17 -14.91
C LYS A 215 11.94 -0.84 -13.69
N PRO A 216 11.50 0.41 -13.52
CA PRO A 216 10.71 0.79 -12.35
C PRO A 216 9.24 0.40 -12.51
N VAL A 217 8.66 -0.10 -11.43
CA VAL A 217 7.23 -0.38 -11.26
C VAL A 217 6.79 0.23 -9.94
N VAL A 218 5.76 1.06 -9.95
CA VAL A 218 5.13 1.57 -8.73
C VAL A 218 3.81 0.83 -8.53
N VAL A 219 3.60 0.28 -7.35
CA VAL A 219 2.37 -0.36 -6.93
C VAL A 219 1.76 0.48 -5.83
N VAL A 220 0.68 1.18 -6.16
CA VAL A 220 -0.08 1.97 -5.18
C VAL A 220 -1.09 1.11 -4.44
N HIS A 221 -1.54 1.60 -3.28
CA HIS A 221 -2.53 0.93 -2.45
C HIS A 221 -3.78 1.79 -2.37
N ILE A 222 -4.79 1.48 -3.18
CA ILE A 222 -6.09 2.14 -3.24
C ILE A 222 -7.17 1.07 -3.07
N ASN A 223 -8.07 1.25 -2.10
CA ASN A 223 -9.13 0.29 -1.80
C ASN A 223 -10.52 0.76 -2.25
N HIS A 224 -10.71 2.06 -2.48
CA HIS A 224 -12.00 2.62 -2.87
C HIS A 224 -11.84 3.73 -3.91
N ALA A 225 -12.81 3.86 -4.84
CA ALA A 225 -12.78 4.87 -5.89
C ALA A 225 -12.69 6.31 -5.35
N ASN A 226 -13.30 6.58 -4.20
CA ASN A 226 -13.26 7.90 -3.55
C ASN A 226 -11.85 8.34 -3.11
N GLU A 227 -10.85 7.44 -3.12
CA GLU A 227 -9.45 7.81 -2.89
C GLU A 227 -8.82 8.52 -4.09
N ILE A 228 -9.50 8.53 -5.25
CA ILE A 228 -8.95 9.04 -6.52
C ILE A 228 -9.60 10.38 -6.86
N ASP A 229 -8.92 11.46 -6.48
CA ASP A 229 -9.26 12.84 -6.85
C ASP A 229 -8.37 13.35 -8.01
N ASP A 230 -8.55 14.60 -8.39
CA ASP A 230 -7.81 15.21 -9.50
C ASP A 230 -6.31 15.44 -9.16
N GLU A 231 -5.98 15.67 -7.88
CA GLU A 231 -4.58 15.78 -7.45
C GLU A 231 -3.85 14.44 -7.63
N LEU A 232 -4.49 13.33 -7.20
CA LEU A 232 -3.93 12.01 -7.40
C LEU A 232 -3.85 11.64 -8.89
N ARG A 233 -4.88 11.97 -9.70
CA ARG A 233 -4.84 11.75 -11.17
C ARG A 233 -3.64 12.45 -11.78
N THR A 234 -3.39 13.71 -11.42
CA THR A 234 -2.24 14.49 -11.89
C THR A 234 -0.91 13.84 -11.47
N ALA A 235 -0.81 13.37 -10.22
CA ALA A 235 0.37 12.66 -9.74
C ALA A 235 0.61 11.33 -10.51
N CYS A 236 -0.45 10.58 -10.81
CA CYS A 236 -0.37 9.35 -11.61
C CYS A 236 0.06 9.62 -13.06
N GLN A 237 -0.46 10.67 -13.68
CA GLN A 237 -0.03 11.10 -15.03
C GLN A 237 1.47 11.43 -15.07
N ARG A 238 2.01 12.09 -14.02
CA ARG A 238 3.45 12.35 -13.91
C ARG A 238 4.27 11.06 -13.81
N ILE A 239 3.83 10.09 -13.00
CA ILE A 239 4.46 8.77 -12.89
C ILE A 239 4.46 8.05 -14.26
N ARG A 240 3.32 8.01 -14.93
CA ARG A 240 3.16 7.38 -16.24
C ARG A 240 3.96 8.11 -17.32
N GLY A 241 3.94 9.44 -17.32
CA GLY A 241 4.73 10.28 -18.24
C GLY A 241 6.25 10.09 -18.10
N ALA A 242 6.72 9.69 -16.92
CA ALA A 242 8.12 9.29 -16.69
C ALA A 242 8.44 7.86 -17.18
N GLY A 243 7.50 7.14 -17.80
CA GLY A 243 7.70 5.78 -18.32
C GLY A 243 7.64 4.69 -17.23
N ILE A 244 7.11 4.98 -16.05
CA ILE A 244 7.00 4.05 -14.93
C ILE A 244 5.68 3.27 -15.04
N TRP A 245 5.73 1.96 -14.88
CA TRP A 245 4.53 1.14 -14.78
C TRP A 245 3.83 1.41 -13.45
N LEU A 246 2.52 1.68 -13.53
CA LEU A 246 1.71 2.01 -12.36
C LEU A 246 0.61 0.96 -12.19
N LEU A 247 0.67 0.26 -11.06
CA LEU A 247 -0.24 -0.83 -10.71
C LEU A 247 -0.95 -0.50 -9.39
N ASN A 248 -2.14 -1.07 -9.17
CA ASN A 248 -2.82 -1.01 -7.89
C ASN A 248 -2.93 -2.39 -7.24
N GLN A 249 -2.68 -2.47 -5.94
CA GLN A 249 -3.13 -3.57 -5.11
C GLN A 249 -4.10 -3.06 -4.04
N ALA A 250 -5.24 -3.73 -3.92
CA ALA A 250 -6.27 -3.45 -2.91
C ALA A 250 -6.37 -4.62 -1.93
N VAL A 251 -6.94 -4.36 -0.76
CA VAL A 251 -7.38 -5.37 0.20
C VAL A 251 -8.90 -5.38 0.22
N LEU A 252 -9.52 -6.56 0.19
CA LEU A 252 -10.96 -6.71 0.35
C LEU A 252 -11.33 -6.54 1.82
N LEU A 253 -12.12 -5.51 2.12
CA LEU A 253 -12.41 -5.03 3.47
C LEU A 253 -13.92 -4.87 3.68
N ALA A 254 -14.45 -5.53 4.70
CA ALA A 254 -15.85 -5.37 5.10
C ALA A 254 -16.18 -3.91 5.43
N GLY A 255 -17.27 -3.41 4.87
CA GLY A 255 -17.73 -2.04 5.03
C GLY A 255 -16.89 -0.97 4.32
N VAL A 256 -15.95 -1.36 3.45
CA VAL A 256 -15.16 -0.45 2.62
C VAL A 256 -15.42 -0.72 1.13
N ASN A 257 -15.13 -1.95 0.67
CA ASN A 257 -15.24 -2.32 -0.74
C ASN A 257 -15.84 -3.72 -0.95
N ASP A 258 -16.62 -4.22 0.00
CA ASP A 258 -17.22 -5.56 0.03
C ASP A 258 -18.54 -5.68 -0.77
N SER A 259 -18.67 -4.86 -1.82
CA SER A 259 -19.72 -4.95 -2.82
C SER A 259 -19.15 -4.99 -4.24
N SER A 260 -19.88 -5.64 -5.17
CA SER A 260 -19.46 -5.67 -6.58
C SER A 260 -19.44 -4.28 -7.21
N ASP A 261 -20.35 -3.38 -6.80
CA ASP A 261 -20.38 -1.99 -7.29
C ASP A 261 -19.13 -1.23 -6.85
N ALA A 262 -18.70 -1.36 -5.59
CA ALA A 262 -17.50 -0.69 -5.09
C ALA A 262 -16.23 -1.19 -5.83
N LEU A 263 -16.13 -2.50 -6.10
CA LEU A 263 -14.98 -3.09 -6.80
C LEU A 263 -14.96 -2.71 -8.30
N VAL A 264 -16.12 -2.70 -8.96
CA VAL A 264 -16.24 -2.26 -10.36
C VAL A 264 -15.88 -0.77 -10.46
N ASN A 265 -16.47 0.08 -9.61
CA ASN A 265 -16.19 1.51 -9.62
C ASN A 265 -14.70 1.79 -9.31
N LEU A 266 -14.07 1.02 -8.41
CA LEU A 266 -12.64 1.13 -8.15
C LEU A 266 -11.82 0.82 -9.42
N SER A 267 -12.09 -0.30 -10.09
CA SER A 267 -11.36 -0.69 -11.29
C SER A 267 -11.49 0.34 -12.42
N GLU A 268 -12.70 0.86 -12.65
CA GLU A 268 -12.94 1.91 -13.64
C GLU A 268 -12.23 3.22 -13.28
N ALA A 269 -12.28 3.65 -12.01
CA ALA A 269 -11.61 4.85 -11.55
C ALA A 269 -10.08 4.73 -11.64
N LEU A 270 -9.52 3.54 -11.34
CA LEU A 270 -8.11 3.24 -11.53
C LEU A 270 -7.69 3.39 -12.99
N PHE A 271 -8.46 2.80 -13.90
CA PHE A 271 -8.19 2.88 -15.35
C PHE A 271 -8.20 4.32 -15.85
N GLN A 272 -9.19 5.12 -15.44
CA GLN A 272 -9.25 6.55 -15.76
C GLN A 272 -8.09 7.37 -15.19
N ALA A 273 -7.41 6.86 -14.15
CA ALA A 273 -6.23 7.46 -13.56
C ALA A 273 -4.91 6.84 -14.08
N ASP A 274 -4.93 6.12 -15.20
CA ASP A 274 -3.76 5.42 -15.77
C ASP A 274 -3.12 4.37 -14.83
N ILE A 275 -3.90 3.80 -13.92
CA ILE A 275 -3.46 2.78 -12.96
C ILE A 275 -4.04 1.42 -13.38
N GLN A 276 -3.19 0.41 -13.58
CA GLN A 276 -3.64 -0.94 -13.88
C GLN A 276 -4.10 -1.66 -12.60
N PRO A 277 -5.36 -2.15 -12.49
CA PRO A 277 -5.75 -3.09 -11.45
C PRO A 277 -4.84 -4.33 -11.48
N TYR A 278 -4.31 -4.73 -10.31
CA TYR A 278 -3.34 -5.82 -10.26
C TYR A 278 -3.79 -6.92 -9.30
N TYR A 279 -3.80 -6.66 -7.99
CA TYR A 279 -4.27 -7.61 -7.00
C TYR A 279 -5.42 -7.06 -6.18
N LEU A 280 -6.36 -7.95 -5.83
CA LEU A 280 -7.27 -7.83 -4.70
C LEU A 280 -6.85 -8.89 -3.68
N HIS A 281 -6.29 -8.45 -2.56
CA HIS A 281 -5.87 -9.34 -1.48
C HIS A 281 -7.03 -9.68 -0.56
N GLN A 282 -7.17 -10.94 -0.19
CA GLN A 282 -7.85 -11.25 1.06
C GLN A 282 -7.10 -10.61 2.23
N LEU A 283 -7.85 -10.25 3.27
CA LEU A 283 -7.28 -9.65 4.47
C LEU A 283 -6.28 -10.62 5.13
N ASP A 284 -5.09 -10.15 5.41
CA ASP A 284 -4.13 -10.89 6.24
C ASP A 284 -4.61 -10.88 7.70
N ARG A 285 -4.71 -12.05 8.32
CA ARG A 285 -5.31 -12.22 9.65
C ARG A 285 -4.36 -11.78 10.77
N VAL A 286 -4.09 -10.47 10.83
CA VAL A 286 -3.32 -9.85 11.91
C VAL A 286 -4.23 -9.48 13.09
N ALA A 287 -3.72 -9.56 14.31
CA ALA A 287 -4.47 -9.19 15.51
C ALA A 287 -4.95 -7.71 15.43
N GLY A 288 -6.23 -7.48 15.74
CA GLY A 288 -6.86 -6.15 15.74
C GLY A 288 -7.53 -5.73 14.43
N VAL A 289 -7.63 -6.61 13.40
CA VAL A 289 -8.26 -6.24 12.11
C VAL A 289 -9.45 -7.13 11.73
N ALA A 290 -9.89 -8.04 12.60
CA ALA A 290 -10.89 -9.05 12.29
C ALA A 290 -12.24 -8.48 11.81
N HIS A 291 -12.60 -7.27 12.23
CA HIS A 291 -13.82 -6.58 11.83
C HIS A 291 -13.84 -6.18 10.33
N PHE A 292 -12.69 -6.25 9.65
CA PHE A 292 -12.60 -6.06 8.19
C PHE A 292 -12.68 -7.36 7.40
N GLU A 293 -12.77 -8.52 8.04
CA GLU A 293 -12.72 -9.79 7.34
C GLU A 293 -13.95 -10.00 6.45
N VAL A 294 -13.70 -10.41 5.21
CA VAL A 294 -14.70 -10.90 4.25
C VAL A 294 -14.41 -12.37 3.99
N SER A 295 -15.42 -13.24 4.13
CA SER A 295 -15.23 -14.68 3.93
C SER A 295 -14.80 -15.01 2.49
N ASP A 296 -14.08 -16.13 2.31
CA ASP A 296 -13.67 -16.61 0.99
C ASP A 296 -14.85 -16.85 0.05
N ALA A 297 -15.94 -17.39 0.56
CA ALA A 297 -17.15 -17.60 -0.22
C ALA A 297 -17.72 -16.26 -0.75
N ARG A 298 -17.79 -15.25 0.12
CA ARG A 298 -18.24 -13.91 -0.30
C ARG A 298 -17.27 -13.26 -1.27
N ALA A 299 -15.97 -13.36 -1.05
CA ALA A 299 -14.95 -12.83 -1.95
C ALA A 299 -15.07 -13.43 -3.37
N ARG A 300 -15.27 -14.75 -3.48
CA ARG A 300 -15.49 -15.44 -4.77
C ARG A 300 -16.77 -14.96 -5.46
N GLN A 301 -17.87 -14.82 -4.73
CA GLN A 301 -19.13 -14.29 -5.29
C GLN A 301 -18.94 -12.89 -5.84
N LEU A 302 -18.32 -11.99 -5.06
CA LEU A 302 -18.04 -10.62 -5.51
C LEU A 302 -17.20 -10.60 -6.79
N MET A 303 -16.12 -11.38 -6.81
CA MET A 303 -15.23 -11.41 -7.98
C MET A 303 -15.89 -12.07 -9.21
N ALA A 304 -16.78 -13.03 -9.02
CA ALA A 304 -17.59 -13.60 -10.10
C ALA A 304 -18.52 -12.53 -10.74
N GLU A 305 -19.13 -11.66 -9.91
CA GLU A 305 -19.93 -10.54 -10.37
C GLU A 305 -19.08 -9.48 -11.08
N VAL A 306 -17.93 -9.12 -10.51
CA VAL A 306 -16.98 -8.17 -11.11
C VAL A 306 -16.52 -8.65 -12.48
N GLN A 307 -16.20 -9.95 -12.62
CA GLN A 307 -15.74 -10.54 -13.88
C GLN A 307 -16.80 -10.50 -14.99
N ARG A 308 -18.10 -10.55 -14.64
CA ARG A 308 -19.19 -10.41 -15.61
C ARG A 308 -19.40 -8.97 -16.07
N ARG A 309 -18.96 -7.99 -15.29
CA ARG A 309 -19.23 -6.56 -15.49
C ARG A 309 -18.07 -5.79 -16.10
N LEU A 310 -16.84 -6.28 -15.96
CA LEU A 310 -15.63 -5.61 -16.43
C LEU A 310 -14.95 -6.39 -17.56
N PRO A 311 -14.28 -5.70 -18.51
CA PRO A 311 -13.36 -6.36 -19.42
C PRO A 311 -12.21 -6.99 -18.63
N GLY A 312 -11.74 -8.16 -19.07
CA GLY A 312 -10.82 -9.00 -18.31
C GLY A 312 -9.54 -8.31 -17.82
N PHE A 313 -9.03 -7.32 -18.55
CA PHE A 313 -7.84 -6.58 -18.14
C PHE A 313 -8.05 -5.60 -16.98
N LEU A 314 -9.31 -5.28 -16.63
CA LEU A 314 -9.68 -4.47 -15.46
C LEU A 314 -10.02 -5.30 -14.23
N VAL A 315 -10.10 -6.63 -14.36
CA VAL A 315 -10.40 -7.53 -13.25
C VAL A 315 -9.11 -7.81 -12.48
N PRO A 316 -8.98 -7.37 -11.21
CA PRO A 316 -7.81 -7.70 -10.39
C PRO A 316 -7.79 -9.19 -10.04
N ARG A 317 -6.60 -9.74 -9.84
CA ARG A 317 -6.46 -11.13 -9.35
C ARG A 317 -6.78 -11.20 -7.88
N LEU A 318 -7.79 -11.99 -7.51
CA LEU A 318 -8.09 -12.29 -6.10
C LEU A 318 -7.03 -13.27 -5.57
N VAL A 319 -6.30 -12.88 -4.52
CA VAL A 319 -5.18 -13.64 -3.97
C VAL A 319 -5.15 -13.60 -2.45
N ARG A 320 -4.49 -14.59 -1.87
CA ARG A 320 -4.09 -14.60 -0.45
C ARG A 320 -2.57 -14.77 -0.34
N GLU A 321 -1.96 -14.14 0.63
CA GLU A 321 -0.60 -14.47 1.05
C GLU A 321 -0.67 -15.56 2.13
N ILE A 322 0.13 -16.62 1.97
CA ILE A 322 0.25 -17.72 2.94
C ILE A 322 1.73 -17.82 3.29
N ALA A 323 2.03 -17.83 4.58
CA ALA A 323 3.41 -17.94 5.05
C ALA A 323 4.03 -19.26 4.55
N GLY A 324 5.25 -19.19 4.01
CA GLY A 324 5.98 -20.36 3.49
C GLY A 324 5.64 -20.75 2.05
N GLU A 325 4.56 -20.24 1.46
CA GLU A 325 4.24 -20.55 0.05
C GLU A 325 5.16 -19.79 -0.92
N PRO A 326 5.54 -20.42 -2.06
CA PRO A 326 6.50 -19.85 -3.02
C PRO A 326 5.92 -18.70 -3.86
N ALA A 327 4.62 -18.42 -3.74
CA ALA A 327 3.91 -17.34 -4.43
C ALA A 327 2.62 -16.99 -3.70
N LYS A 328 2.03 -15.84 -4.06
CA LYS A 328 0.66 -15.53 -3.66
C LYS A 328 -0.29 -16.58 -4.22
N THR A 329 -1.15 -17.12 -3.36
CA THR A 329 -2.12 -18.17 -3.73
C THR A 329 -3.37 -17.53 -4.34
N PRO A 330 -3.70 -17.78 -5.63
CA PRO A 330 -4.96 -17.35 -6.21
C PRO A 330 -6.15 -18.03 -5.50
N LEU A 331 -7.25 -17.30 -5.33
CA LEU A 331 -8.52 -17.90 -4.93
C LEU A 331 -9.33 -18.15 -6.19
N ASP A 332 -9.49 -19.43 -6.56
CA ASP A 332 -10.30 -19.82 -7.72
C ASP A 332 -11.77 -19.44 -7.51
N LEU A 333 -12.40 -18.95 -8.57
CA LEU A 333 -13.80 -18.49 -8.52
C LEU A 333 -14.79 -19.65 -8.68
N TYR A 334 -14.33 -20.83 -9.13
CA TYR A 334 -15.18 -22.00 -9.41
C TYR A 334 -16.40 -21.66 -10.28
N LEU A 335 -16.16 -20.86 -11.34
CA LEU A 335 -17.20 -20.50 -12.30
C LEU A 335 -17.47 -21.70 -13.21
N GLU A 336 -18.68 -22.24 -13.15
CA GLU A 336 -19.14 -23.21 -14.15
C GLU A 336 -19.68 -22.46 -15.36
N PRO A 337 -19.51 -23.01 -16.59
CA PRO A 337 -20.20 -22.48 -17.78
C PRO A 337 -21.70 -22.46 -17.49
N THR A 338 -22.37 -21.34 -17.77
CA THR A 338 -23.83 -21.33 -17.80
C THR A 338 -24.27 -22.14 -19.01
N ASP A 339 -25.03 -23.20 -18.79
CA ASP A 339 -25.70 -23.93 -19.88
C ASP A 339 -26.48 -22.91 -20.72
N SER A 340 -26.09 -22.74 -21.98
CA SER A 340 -26.67 -21.81 -22.94
C SER A 340 -27.96 -22.39 -23.53
#